data_fa7cb72d249976d19ab9ebd3978bbe17
#
_entry.id   fa7cb72d249976d19ab9ebd3978bbe17
#
_cell.length_a   1.000
_cell.length_b   1.000
_cell.length_c   1.000
_cell.angle_alpha   90.00
_cell.angle_beta   90.00
_cell.angle_gamma   90.00
#
_symmetry.space_group_name_H-M   'P 1'
#
loop_
_entity.id
_entity.type
_entity.pdbx_description
1 polymer ?
#
loop_
_entity_poly.entity_id
_entity_poly.type
_entity_poly.pdbx_seq_one_letter_code
_entity_poly.pdbx_strand_id
1 'polypeptide(L)'
;MKRKLKLLELTYLGIWIIPFIIFAKDFFVLNDFLSIFDKDLFKLIQFTFKQSFYSTLFAFLCGIIPAIYIAYNKNLLSRFIESTIFIPFFFPVVSTIISFTILGNFDFFKKIGFLYSFKGIIIANIFYNTPIFVKYISDGLKKISPNIIEMSEIDGASPIKILTAIKLPLLLPSILKASFLVFSYCFTSFGVILGIGGIGFSTIEVEIATTLFSSFNFSKAFALGILQFILLFSVNYFSELAETHQLQDEYKLKKEKVSIYTQIISVLYLIFEYSIVLISIIFAFVDKSTGKFALKYFLKL
;
A
#
# COMPACT_ATOMS: atom_id res chain seq x y z
N MET A 1 -9.11 14.19 37.36
CA MET A 1 -8.40 13.53 36.23
C MET A 1 -9.27 13.47 34.97
N LYS A 2 -10.48 12.89 34.97
CA LYS A 2 -11.40 12.78 33.83
C LYS A 2 -11.73 14.11 33.11
N ARG A 3 -11.87 15.22 33.85
CA ARG A 3 -12.19 16.57 33.28
C ARG A 3 -11.01 17.18 32.52
N LYS A 4 -9.76 16.95 32.98
CA LYS A 4 -8.54 17.40 32.28
C LYS A 4 -8.29 16.56 31.00
N LEU A 5 -8.60 15.25 31.02
CA LEU A 5 -8.54 14.41 29.83
C LEU A 5 -9.53 14.88 28.75
N LYS A 6 -10.79 15.14 29.10
CA LYS A 6 -11.80 15.68 28.17
C LYS A 6 -11.38 17.03 27.57
N LEU A 7 -10.74 17.89 28.35
CA LEU A 7 -10.24 19.17 27.84
C LEU A 7 -9.12 18.97 26.82
N LEU A 8 -8.19 18.04 27.08
CA LEU A 8 -7.12 17.67 26.15
C LEU A 8 -7.68 17.06 24.86
N GLU A 9 -8.68 16.19 24.96
CA GLU A 9 -9.37 15.62 23.79
C GLU A 9 -10.06 16.70 22.95
N LEU A 10 -10.75 17.66 23.60
CA LEU A 10 -11.40 18.78 22.93
C LEU A 10 -10.40 19.74 22.27
N THR A 11 -9.28 20.04 22.94
CA THR A 11 -8.23 20.88 22.33
C THR A 11 -7.56 20.18 21.17
N TYR A 12 -7.31 18.87 21.26
CA TYR A 12 -6.76 18.06 20.16
C TYR A 12 -7.71 18.06 18.95
N LEU A 13 -8.99 17.78 19.16
CA LEU A 13 -10.00 17.84 18.10
C LEU A 13 -10.10 19.25 17.50
N GLY A 14 -10.04 20.30 18.33
CA GLY A 14 -10.08 21.68 17.87
C GLY A 14 -8.93 22.04 16.94
N ILE A 15 -7.71 21.58 17.24
CA ILE A 15 -6.53 21.82 16.40
C ILE A 15 -6.74 21.28 14.97
N TRP A 16 -7.43 20.17 14.81
CA TRP A 16 -7.67 19.55 13.50
C TRP A 16 -8.93 20.10 12.82
N ILE A 17 -10.00 20.34 13.57
CA ILE A 17 -11.31 20.71 13.02
C ILE A 17 -11.38 22.22 12.70
N ILE A 18 -10.80 23.08 13.54
CA ILE A 18 -10.89 24.54 13.36
C ILE A 18 -10.27 25.01 12.02
N PRO A 19 -9.05 24.62 11.64
CA PRO A 19 -8.49 25.00 10.34
C PRO A 19 -9.36 24.52 9.17
N PHE A 20 -9.93 23.30 9.27
CA PHE A 20 -10.82 22.78 8.25
C PHE A 20 -12.12 23.62 8.14
N ILE A 21 -12.73 24.03 9.26
CA ILE A 21 -13.93 24.88 9.26
C ILE A 21 -13.61 26.26 8.68
N ILE A 22 -12.47 26.86 9.04
CA ILE A 22 -12.04 28.15 8.50
C ILE A 22 -11.88 28.05 6.99
N PHE A 23 -11.17 27.03 6.53
CA PHE A 23 -10.96 26.80 5.10
C PHE A 23 -12.29 26.52 4.37
N ALA A 24 -13.17 25.73 4.97
CA ALA A 24 -14.49 25.46 4.42
C ALA A 24 -15.32 26.75 4.27
N LYS A 25 -15.28 27.66 5.25
CA LYS A 25 -16.01 28.93 5.20
C LYS A 25 -15.58 29.80 4.01
N ASP A 26 -14.28 29.81 3.69
CA ASP A 26 -13.71 30.66 2.65
C ASP A 26 -13.83 30.05 1.26
N PHE A 27 -13.76 28.72 1.15
CA PHE A 27 -13.67 28.01 -0.13
C PHE A 27 -14.84 27.08 -0.47
N PHE A 28 -15.77 26.81 0.48
CA PHE A 28 -16.93 26.01 0.17
C PHE A 28 -18.01 26.83 -0.55
N VAL A 29 -18.15 26.58 -1.84
CA VAL A 29 -19.22 27.14 -2.68
C VAL A 29 -20.11 25.99 -3.12
N LEU A 30 -21.39 26.02 -2.72
CA LEU A 30 -22.35 24.94 -3.02
C LEU A 30 -22.51 24.68 -4.52
N ASN A 31 -22.52 25.73 -5.33
CA ASN A 31 -22.62 25.59 -6.77
C ASN A 31 -21.41 24.86 -7.37
N ASP A 32 -20.21 25.15 -6.88
CA ASP A 32 -18.99 24.48 -7.31
C ASP A 32 -19.00 23.01 -6.86
N PHE A 33 -19.46 22.74 -5.63
CA PHE A 33 -19.64 21.36 -5.13
C PHE A 33 -20.64 20.57 -6.00
N LEU A 34 -21.75 21.20 -6.41
CA LEU A 34 -22.70 20.54 -7.30
C LEU A 34 -22.19 20.39 -8.72
N SER A 35 -21.38 21.33 -9.20
CA SER A 35 -20.82 21.33 -10.56
C SER A 35 -19.79 20.24 -10.81
N ILE A 36 -19.17 19.66 -9.75
CA ILE A 36 -18.23 18.55 -9.92
C ILE A 36 -18.92 17.25 -10.36
N PHE A 37 -20.26 17.11 -10.12
CA PHE A 37 -21.02 15.90 -10.47
C PHE A 37 -21.33 15.85 -11.97
N ASP A 38 -20.30 15.62 -12.75
CA ASP A 38 -20.38 15.44 -14.19
C ASP A 38 -19.94 14.04 -14.64
N LYS A 39 -19.98 13.79 -15.95
CA LYS A 39 -19.54 12.50 -16.52
C LYS A 39 -18.04 12.23 -16.33
N ASP A 40 -17.25 13.27 -16.22
CA ASP A 40 -15.79 13.14 -16.08
C ASP A 40 -15.43 12.80 -14.64
N LEU A 41 -16.16 13.31 -13.65
CA LEU A 41 -16.03 12.86 -12.27
C LEU A 41 -16.33 11.37 -12.15
N PHE A 42 -17.38 10.87 -12.81
CA PHE A 42 -17.69 9.44 -12.75
C PHE A 42 -16.57 8.56 -13.30
N LYS A 43 -15.97 8.95 -14.43
CA LYS A 43 -14.78 8.27 -14.99
C LYS A 43 -13.59 8.31 -14.04
N LEU A 44 -13.38 9.47 -13.40
CA LEU A 44 -12.31 9.69 -12.43
C LEU A 44 -12.46 8.77 -11.20
N ILE A 45 -13.66 8.72 -10.64
CA ILE A 45 -14.00 7.83 -9.52
C ILE A 45 -13.79 6.37 -9.95
N GLN A 46 -14.35 5.98 -11.10
CA GLN A 46 -14.23 4.62 -11.61
C GLN A 46 -12.76 4.21 -11.81
N PHE A 47 -11.93 5.09 -12.37
CA PHE A 47 -10.51 4.81 -12.53
C PHE A 47 -9.81 4.69 -11.18
N THR A 48 -10.08 5.61 -10.23
CA THR A 48 -9.49 5.58 -8.88
C THR A 48 -9.81 4.27 -8.17
N PHE A 49 -11.08 3.83 -8.18
CA PHE A 49 -11.48 2.54 -7.62
C PHE A 49 -10.83 1.37 -8.33
N LYS A 50 -10.85 1.36 -9.65
CA LYS A 50 -10.28 0.29 -10.48
C LYS A 50 -8.80 0.08 -10.20
N GLN A 51 -7.99 1.15 -10.24
CA GLN A 51 -6.56 1.03 -10.00
C GLN A 51 -6.26 0.62 -8.54
N SER A 52 -7.00 1.15 -7.55
CA SER A 52 -6.84 0.79 -6.14
C SER A 52 -7.18 -0.67 -5.89
N PHE A 53 -8.29 -1.16 -6.47
CA PHE A 53 -8.71 -2.56 -6.35
C PHE A 53 -7.68 -3.52 -6.94
N TYR A 54 -7.23 -3.29 -8.19
CA TYR A 54 -6.24 -4.16 -8.81
C TYR A 54 -4.89 -4.09 -8.10
N SER A 55 -4.45 -2.92 -7.67
CA SER A 55 -3.22 -2.76 -6.90
C SER A 55 -3.27 -3.55 -5.60
N THR A 56 -4.39 -3.47 -4.86
CA THR A 56 -4.61 -4.21 -3.62
C THR A 56 -4.63 -5.72 -3.86
N LEU A 57 -5.36 -6.16 -4.89
CA LEU A 57 -5.46 -7.58 -5.23
C LEU A 57 -4.09 -8.18 -5.58
N PHE A 58 -3.33 -7.51 -6.44
CA PHE A 58 -2.03 -8.02 -6.85
C PHE A 58 -0.98 -7.90 -5.75
N ALA A 59 -1.02 -6.86 -4.90
CA ALA A 59 -0.17 -6.77 -3.72
C ALA A 59 -0.45 -7.92 -2.73
N PHE A 60 -1.73 -8.28 -2.52
CA PHE A 60 -2.12 -9.44 -1.72
C PHE A 60 -1.56 -10.74 -2.31
N LEU A 61 -1.75 -10.98 -3.61
CA LEU A 61 -1.27 -12.19 -4.28
C LEU A 61 0.26 -12.33 -4.22
N CYS A 62 0.99 -11.22 -4.35
CA CYS A 62 2.44 -11.21 -4.22
C CYS A 62 2.91 -11.40 -2.77
N GLY A 63 2.13 -10.92 -1.79
CA GLY A 63 2.53 -10.93 -0.37
C GLY A 63 2.23 -12.23 0.36
N ILE A 64 1.26 -13.04 -0.09
CA ILE A 64 0.81 -14.23 0.63
C ILE A 64 1.91 -15.28 0.83
N ILE A 65 2.71 -15.54 -0.20
CA ILE A 65 3.77 -16.57 -0.14
C ILE A 65 4.95 -16.13 0.73
N PRO A 66 5.52 -14.92 0.59
CA PRO A 66 6.53 -14.41 1.52
C PRO A 66 6.02 -14.37 2.98
N ALA A 67 4.74 -14.04 3.21
CA ALA A 67 4.15 -14.04 4.55
C ALA A 67 4.15 -15.43 5.17
N ILE A 68 3.73 -16.45 4.43
CA ILE A 68 3.77 -17.86 4.87
C ILE A 68 5.22 -18.28 5.16
N TYR A 69 6.16 -17.91 4.30
CA TYR A 69 7.57 -18.23 4.49
C TYR A 69 8.10 -17.63 5.81
N ILE A 70 7.83 -16.37 6.09
CA ILE A 70 8.26 -15.69 7.32
C ILE A 70 7.58 -16.30 8.55
N ALA A 71 6.29 -16.63 8.48
CA ALA A 71 5.54 -17.16 9.60
C ALA A 71 6.10 -18.51 10.10
N TYR A 72 6.44 -19.41 9.18
CA TYR A 72 6.82 -20.79 9.52
C TYR A 72 8.33 -21.04 9.54
N ASN A 73 9.16 -20.13 9.00
CA ASN A 73 10.62 -20.28 9.01
C ASN A 73 11.29 -19.28 9.95
N LYS A 74 12.34 -19.79 10.66
CA LYS A 74 13.17 -18.99 11.59
C LYS A 74 14.65 -19.00 11.16
N ASN A 75 14.91 -19.16 9.86
CA ASN A 75 16.27 -19.12 9.32
C ASN A 75 16.75 -17.66 9.12
N LEU A 76 18.02 -17.51 8.77
CA LEU A 76 18.62 -16.19 8.56
C LEU A 76 17.89 -15.36 7.50
N LEU A 77 17.46 -16.03 6.41
CA LEU A 77 16.74 -15.38 5.31
C LEU A 77 15.37 -14.84 5.76
N SER A 78 14.57 -15.65 6.49
CA SER A 78 13.26 -15.17 6.97
C SER A 78 13.37 -14.00 7.94
N ARG A 79 14.39 -14.01 8.82
CA ARG A 79 14.68 -12.88 9.72
C ARG A 79 15.11 -11.63 8.95
N PHE A 80 15.95 -11.81 7.92
CA PHE A 80 16.36 -10.70 7.06
C PHE A 80 15.15 -10.09 6.36
N ILE A 81 14.28 -10.91 5.76
CA ILE A 81 13.04 -10.42 5.13
C ILE A 81 12.20 -9.66 6.16
N GLU A 82 11.92 -10.26 7.31
CA GLU A 82 11.07 -9.67 8.35
C GLU A 82 11.59 -8.31 8.85
N SER A 83 12.91 -8.16 9.00
CA SER A 83 13.51 -6.91 9.48
C SER A 83 13.59 -5.80 8.43
N THR A 84 13.58 -6.15 7.15
CA THR A 84 13.80 -5.19 6.05
C THR A 84 12.59 -5.00 5.14
N ILE A 85 11.50 -5.75 5.38
CA ILE A 85 10.31 -5.79 4.51
C ILE A 85 9.68 -4.41 4.27
N PHE A 86 9.79 -3.48 5.23
CA PHE A 86 9.21 -2.15 5.10
C PHE A 86 10.10 -1.12 4.40
N ILE A 87 11.32 -1.48 3.97
CA ILE A 87 12.19 -0.55 3.23
C ILE A 87 11.49 0.00 1.98
N PRO A 88 10.86 -0.83 1.11
CA PRO A 88 10.13 -0.34 -0.05
C PRO A 88 8.98 0.61 0.30
N PHE A 89 8.23 0.32 1.35
CA PHE A 89 7.11 1.13 1.80
C PHE A 89 7.52 2.57 2.16
N PHE A 90 8.69 2.75 2.81
CA PHE A 90 9.23 4.06 3.18
C PHE A 90 10.12 4.67 2.09
N PHE A 91 10.30 3.99 0.96
CA PHE A 91 11.20 4.47 -0.06
C PHE A 91 10.65 5.71 -0.78
N PRO A 92 11.47 6.76 -1.03
CA PRO A 92 10.99 8.00 -1.61
C PRO A 92 10.37 7.80 -3.00
N VAL A 93 9.17 8.36 -3.23
CA VAL A 93 8.42 8.19 -4.49
C VAL A 93 9.22 8.67 -5.69
N VAL A 94 9.92 9.81 -5.59
CA VAL A 94 10.75 10.33 -6.68
C VAL A 94 11.86 9.35 -7.05
N SER A 95 12.50 8.73 -6.05
CA SER A 95 13.54 7.72 -6.27
C SER A 95 12.99 6.48 -6.98
N THR A 96 11.79 6.07 -6.59
CA THR A 96 11.09 4.95 -7.25
C THR A 96 10.76 5.28 -8.69
N ILE A 97 10.24 6.48 -9.00
CA ILE A 97 9.94 6.92 -10.38
C ILE A 97 11.22 6.85 -11.23
N ILE A 98 12.35 7.32 -10.70
CA ILE A 98 13.65 7.25 -11.39
C ILE A 98 14.02 5.78 -11.68
N SER A 99 13.93 4.89 -10.70
CA SER A 99 14.25 3.47 -10.88
C SER A 99 13.36 2.81 -11.93
N PHE A 100 12.06 3.07 -11.88
CA PHE A 100 11.10 2.55 -12.86
C PHE A 100 11.34 3.12 -14.26
N THR A 101 11.70 4.41 -14.37
CA THR A 101 12.05 5.03 -15.64
C THR A 101 13.31 4.40 -16.25
N ILE A 102 14.31 4.10 -15.41
CA ILE A 102 15.53 3.41 -15.85
C ILE A 102 15.18 2.00 -16.32
N LEU A 103 14.44 1.22 -15.52
CA LEU A 103 13.99 -0.12 -15.91
C LEU A 103 13.17 -0.09 -17.20
N GLY A 104 12.26 0.87 -17.34
CA GLY A 104 11.43 1.03 -18.53
C GLY A 104 12.20 1.32 -19.81
N ASN A 105 13.45 1.76 -19.72
CA ASN A 105 14.30 1.97 -20.89
C ASN A 105 14.97 0.68 -21.42
N PHE A 106 14.96 -0.42 -20.67
CA PHE A 106 15.44 -1.70 -21.19
C PHE A 106 14.45 -2.28 -22.20
N ASP A 107 14.95 -2.89 -23.26
CA ASP A 107 14.15 -3.39 -24.39
C ASP A 107 13.03 -4.36 -23.98
N PHE A 108 13.30 -5.19 -22.97
CA PHE A 108 12.30 -6.10 -22.42
C PHE A 108 11.08 -5.34 -21.85
N PHE A 109 11.32 -4.31 -21.02
CA PHE A 109 10.26 -3.53 -20.40
C PHE A 109 9.57 -2.59 -21.39
N LYS A 110 10.29 -2.07 -22.40
CA LYS A 110 9.69 -1.33 -23.51
C LYS A 110 8.69 -2.16 -24.30
N LYS A 111 9.03 -3.43 -24.60
CA LYS A 111 8.12 -4.35 -25.32
C LYS A 111 6.85 -4.66 -24.54
N ILE A 112 6.92 -4.70 -23.20
CA ILE A 112 5.75 -4.93 -22.34
C ILE A 112 4.86 -3.67 -22.22
N GLY A 113 5.35 -2.50 -22.60
CA GLY A 113 4.65 -1.23 -22.41
C GLY A 113 4.48 -0.89 -20.93
N PHE A 114 5.59 -0.97 -20.20
CA PHE A 114 5.61 -0.85 -18.74
C PHE A 114 5.39 0.58 -18.25
N LEU A 115 6.14 1.56 -18.81
CA LEU A 115 5.99 2.97 -18.45
C LEU A 115 4.75 3.59 -19.06
N TYR A 116 4.24 4.61 -18.40
CA TYR A 116 3.07 5.39 -18.80
C TYR A 116 1.86 4.53 -19.12
N SER A 117 1.66 3.51 -18.29
CA SER A 117 0.60 2.52 -18.49
C SER A 117 -0.07 2.14 -17.17
N PHE A 118 -1.30 1.61 -17.27
CA PHE A 118 -2.00 1.03 -16.14
C PHE A 118 -1.20 -0.09 -15.44
N LYS A 119 -0.47 -0.90 -16.22
CA LYS A 119 0.38 -1.96 -15.69
C LYS A 119 1.52 -1.40 -14.82
N GLY A 120 2.16 -0.31 -15.26
CA GLY A 120 3.22 0.36 -14.51
C GLY A 120 2.71 0.89 -13.17
N ILE A 121 1.52 1.51 -13.14
CA ILE A 121 0.87 1.96 -11.92
C ILE A 121 0.69 0.78 -10.93
N ILE A 122 0.13 -0.34 -11.42
CA ILE A 122 -0.13 -1.52 -10.58
C ILE A 122 1.19 -2.07 -10.02
N ILE A 123 2.23 -2.23 -10.84
CA ILE A 123 3.52 -2.78 -10.40
C ILE A 123 4.18 -1.86 -9.37
N ALA A 124 4.11 -0.54 -9.54
CA ALA A 124 4.62 0.39 -8.55
C ALA A 124 3.85 0.34 -7.22
N ASN A 125 2.53 0.21 -7.29
CA ASN A 125 1.71 0.03 -6.09
C ASN A 125 1.97 -1.33 -5.41
N ILE A 126 2.27 -2.40 -6.16
CA ILE A 126 2.72 -3.68 -5.61
C ILE A 126 4.02 -3.48 -4.82
N PHE A 127 5.01 -2.80 -5.40
CA PHE A 127 6.27 -2.50 -4.73
C PHE A 127 6.06 -1.81 -3.38
N TYR A 128 5.19 -0.80 -3.30
CA TYR A 128 4.96 -0.08 -2.05
C TYR A 128 4.14 -0.85 -1.03
N ASN A 129 3.14 -1.61 -1.47
CA ASN A 129 2.08 -2.07 -0.58
C ASN A 129 2.12 -3.56 -0.25
N THR A 130 2.86 -4.39 -1.00
CA THR A 130 3.03 -5.81 -0.66
C THR A 130 3.62 -6.03 0.73
N PRO A 131 4.59 -5.23 1.23
CA PRO A 131 5.10 -5.33 2.60
C PRO A 131 4.01 -5.36 3.68
N ILE A 132 2.95 -4.58 3.49
CA ILE A 132 1.81 -4.52 4.43
C ILE A 132 1.13 -5.89 4.50
N PHE A 133 0.82 -6.49 3.36
CA PHE A 133 0.21 -7.83 3.33
C PHE A 133 1.12 -8.87 3.94
N VAL A 134 2.42 -8.83 3.62
CA VAL A 134 3.40 -9.77 4.20
C VAL A 134 3.39 -9.69 5.72
N LYS A 135 3.39 -8.48 6.29
CA LYS A 135 3.36 -8.27 7.74
C LYS A 135 2.06 -8.74 8.36
N TYR A 136 0.92 -8.25 7.88
CA TYR A 136 -0.39 -8.57 8.46
C TYR A 136 -0.72 -10.07 8.38
N ILE A 137 -0.41 -10.71 7.27
CA ILE A 137 -0.65 -12.15 7.07
C ILE A 137 0.31 -12.98 7.94
N SER A 138 1.60 -12.64 7.98
CA SER A 138 2.55 -13.38 8.81
C SER A 138 2.23 -13.27 10.29
N ASP A 139 1.85 -12.08 10.77
CA ASP A 139 1.46 -11.87 12.16
C ASP A 139 0.11 -12.56 12.47
N GLY A 140 -0.84 -12.52 11.53
CA GLY A 140 -2.10 -13.26 11.66
C GLY A 140 -1.88 -14.77 11.77
N LEU A 141 -0.99 -15.33 10.96
CA LEU A 141 -0.61 -16.75 11.05
C LEU A 141 0.03 -17.09 12.40
N LYS A 142 0.90 -16.22 12.93
CA LYS A 142 1.55 -16.42 14.24
C LYS A 142 0.57 -16.39 15.42
N LYS A 143 -0.63 -15.84 15.24
CA LYS A 143 -1.70 -15.81 16.25
C LYS A 143 -2.56 -17.09 16.29
N ILE A 144 -2.44 -17.95 15.30
CA ILE A 144 -3.17 -19.22 15.27
C ILE A 144 -2.50 -20.20 16.24
N SER A 145 -3.25 -20.67 17.25
CA SER A 145 -2.73 -21.63 18.22
C SER A 145 -2.33 -22.95 17.55
N PRO A 146 -1.09 -23.45 17.74
CA PRO A 146 -0.69 -24.77 17.24
C PRO A 146 -1.56 -25.90 17.74
N ASN A 147 -2.08 -25.80 18.98
CA ASN A 147 -2.92 -26.82 19.59
C ASN A 147 -4.22 -27.05 18.80
N ILE A 148 -4.83 -25.98 18.25
CA ILE A 148 -6.04 -26.10 17.43
C ILE A 148 -5.76 -26.93 16.18
N ILE A 149 -4.58 -26.73 15.59
CA ILE A 149 -4.16 -27.47 14.38
C ILE A 149 -3.90 -28.94 14.73
N GLU A 150 -3.11 -29.19 15.79
CA GLU A 150 -2.77 -30.54 16.25
C GLU A 150 -4.02 -31.34 16.65
N MET A 151 -4.96 -30.74 17.39
CA MET A 151 -6.24 -31.41 17.74
C MET A 151 -7.04 -31.74 16.49
N SER A 152 -7.09 -30.86 15.51
CA SER A 152 -7.79 -31.12 14.25
C SER A 152 -7.14 -32.23 13.42
N GLU A 153 -5.81 -32.35 13.47
CA GLU A 153 -5.07 -33.46 12.85
C GLU A 153 -5.38 -34.80 13.54
N ILE A 154 -5.47 -34.80 14.86
CA ILE A 154 -5.86 -35.97 15.65
C ILE A 154 -7.30 -36.42 15.32
N ASP A 155 -8.22 -35.46 15.12
CA ASP A 155 -9.60 -35.69 14.67
C ASP A 155 -9.71 -36.14 13.21
N GLY A 156 -8.57 -36.28 12.48
CA GLY A 156 -8.51 -36.75 11.09
C GLY A 156 -8.87 -35.72 10.05
N ALA A 157 -8.76 -34.41 10.38
CA ALA A 157 -8.99 -33.38 9.40
C ALA A 157 -7.87 -33.35 8.33
N SER A 158 -8.26 -33.34 7.06
CA SER A 158 -7.29 -33.21 5.96
C SER A 158 -6.63 -31.82 5.96
N PRO A 159 -5.41 -31.67 5.39
CA PRO A 159 -4.73 -30.38 5.30
C PRO A 159 -5.57 -29.27 4.63
N ILE A 160 -6.36 -29.64 3.63
CA ILE A 160 -7.27 -28.72 2.95
C ILE A 160 -8.37 -28.25 3.90
N LYS A 161 -8.94 -29.16 4.71
CA LYS A 161 -9.98 -28.84 5.69
C LYS A 161 -9.42 -27.94 6.79
N ILE A 162 -8.19 -28.18 7.26
CA ILE A 162 -7.50 -27.30 8.21
C ILE A 162 -7.28 -25.91 7.61
N LEU A 163 -6.86 -25.83 6.36
CA LEU A 163 -6.67 -24.55 5.68
C LEU A 163 -7.98 -23.78 5.54
N THR A 164 -9.04 -24.40 5.03
CA THR A 164 -10.28 -23.71 4.68
C THR A 164 -11.22 -23.48 5.87
N ALA A 165 -11.26 -24.40 6.83
CA ALA A 165 -12.19 -24.33 7.97
C ALA A 165 -11.55 -23.68 9.22
N ILE A 166 -10.20 -23.61 9.32
CA ILE A 166 -9.52 -23.10 10.50
C ILE A 166 -8.60 -21.93 10.14
N LYS A 167 -7.54 -22.17 9.33
CA LYS A 167 -6.52 -21.14 9.06
C LYS A 167 -7.12 -19.94 8.34
N LEU A 168 -7.88 -20.16 7.28
CA LEU A 168 -8.43 -19.07 6.46
C LEU A 168 -9.46 -18.20 7.22
N PRO A 169 -10.46 -18.74 7.93
CA PRO A 169 -11.37 -17.91 8.73
C PRO A 169 -10.67 -17.10 9.83
N LEU A 170 -9.68 -17.69 10.53
CA LEU A 170 -8.91 -17.00 11.56
C LEU A 170 -7.97 -15.92 10.98
N LEU A 171 -7.53 -16.09 9.74
CA LEU A 171 -6.66 -15.14 9.04
C LEU A 171 -7.43 -14.03 8.33
N LEU A 172 -8.70 -14.26 8.02
CA LEU A 172 -9.54 -13.35 7.23
C LEU A 172 -9.58 -11.92 7.79
N PRO A 173 -9.71 -11.68 9.11
CA PRO A 173 -9.68 -10.33 9.67
C PRO A 173 -8.35 -9.60 9.39
N SER A 174 -7.20 -10.29 9.47
CA SER A 174 -5.90 -9.72 9.15
C SER A 174 -5.77 -9.38 7.66
N ILE A 175 -6.27 -10.26 6.80
CA ILE A 175 -6.30 -10.02 5.34
C ILE A 175 -7.19 -8.83 5.01
N LEU A 176 -8.40 -8.75 5.56
CA LEU A 176 -9.32 -7.65 5.33
C LEU A 176 -8.73 -6.32 5.80
N LYS A 177 -8.16 -6.28 7.01
CA LYS A 177 -7.51 -5.08 7.54
C LYS A 177 -6.38 -4.59 6.63
N ALA A 178 -5.49 -5.49 6.21
CA ALA A 178 -4.44 -5.16 5.24
C ALA A 178 -5.02 -4.68 3.91
N SER A 179 -6.10 -5.32 3.43
CA SER A 179 -6.74 -4.95 2.15
C SER A 179 -7.33 -3.55 2.18
N PHE A 180 -8.06 -3.19 3.23
CA PHE A 180 -8.61 -1.85 3.38
C PHE A 180 -7.53 -0.78 3.51
N LEU A 181 -6.46 -1.08 4.28
CA LEU A 181 -5.32 -0.18 4.45
C LEU A 181 -4.59 0.05 3.11
N VAL A 182 -4.25 -1.01 2.40
CA VAL A 182 -3.58 -0.94 1.10
C VAL A 182 -4.47 -0.27 0.05
N PHE A 183 -5.77 -0.59 0.05
CA PHE A 183 -6.73 0.08 -0.83
C PHE A 183 -6.72 1.59 -0.60
N SER A 184 -6.75 2.04 0.66
CA SER A 184 -6.71 3.47 1.01
C SER A 184 -5.42 4.13 0.54
N TYR A 185 -4.25 3.50 0.70
CA TYR A 185 -2.98 4.02 0.17
C TYR A 185 -2.94 4.10 -1.35
N CYS A 186 -3.47 3.07 -2.03
CA CYS A 186 -3.57 3.11 -3.49
C CYS A 186 -4.59 4.16 -3.97
N PHE A 187 -5.68 4.37 -3.21
CA PHE A 187 -6.73 5.33 -3.53
C PHE A 187 -6.21 6.78 -3.48
N THR A 188 -5.34 7.08 -2.52
CA THR A 188 -4.69 8.39 -2.35
C THR A 188 -3.33 8.48 -3.04
N SER A 189 -3.00 7.55 -3.94
CA SER A 189 -1.73 7.56 -4.64
C SER A 189 -1.65 8.70 -5.64
N PHE A 190 -0.80 9.69 -5.34
CA PHE A 190 -0.52 10.84 -6.21
C PHE A 190 0.75 10.62 -7.05
N GLY A 191 1.89 10.47 -6.38
CA GLY A 191 3.20 10.46 -7.04
C GLY A 191 3.41 9.31 -8.02
N VAL A 192 2.89 8.12 -7.68
CA VAL A 192 2.95 6.94 -8.56
C VAL A 192 2.12 7.17 -9.83
N ILE A 193 0.91 7.69 -9.69
CA ILE A 193 0.01 7.93 -10.83
C ILE A 193 0.64 8.97 -11.77
N LEU A 194 1.09 10.09 -11.21
CA LEU A 194 1.65 11.19 -12.00
C LEU A 194 2.99 10.80 -12.63
N GLY A 195 3.88 10.13 -11.89
CA GLY A 195 5.24 9.85 -12.34
C GLY A 195 5.37 8.60 -13.22
N ILE A 196 4.57 7.57 -12.96
CA ILE A 196 4.67 6.28 -13.67
C ILE A 196 3.49 6.09 -14.63
N GLY A 197 2.30 6.55 -14.27
CA GLY A 197 1.12 6.52 -15.13
C GLY A 197 1.20 7.55 -16.26
N GLY A 198 1.77 8.72 -15.98
CA GLY A 198 1.87 9.82 -16.95
C GLY A 198 0.54 10.55 -17.17
N ILE A 199 0.51 11.42 -18.18
CA ILE A 199 -0.60 12.38 -18.44
C ILE A 199 -1.93 11.66 -18.76
N GLY A 200 -1.89 10.42 -19.24
CA GLY A 200 -3.10 9.68 -19.64
C GLY A 200 -3.93 9.12 -18.48
N PHE A 201 -3.46 9.23 -17.25
CA PHE A 201 -4.12 8.65 -16.07
C PHE A 201 -4.28 9.69 -14.98
N SER A 202 -5.52 9.85 -14.49
CA SER A 202 -5.83 10.73 -13.37
C SER A 202 -6.67 10.00 -12.32
N THR A 203 -6.36 10.24 -11.05
CA THR A 203 -7.16 9.83 -9.89
C THR A 203 -7.75 11.06 -9.23
N ILE A 204 -8.67 10.87 -8.28
CA ILE A 204 -9.23 11.99 -7.51
C ILE A 204 -8.11 12.82 -6.88
N GLU A 205 -7.06 12.18 -6.32
CA GLU A 205 -5.91 12.85 -5.72
C GLU A 205 -5.12 13.69 -6.72
N VAL A 206 -4.88 13.15 -7.93
CA VAL A 206 -4.19 13.88 -9.00
C VAL A 206 -5.05 15.06 -9.48
N GLU A 207 -6.36 14.89 -9.62
CA GLU A 207 -7.28 15.95 -10.00
C GLU A 207 -7.34 17.08 -8.94
N ILE A 208 -7.36 16.74 -7.66
CA ILE A 208 -7.26 17.71 -6.56
C ILE A 208 -5.99 18.53 -6.71
N ALA A 209 -4.85 17.88 -6.88
CA ALA A 209 -3.56 18.55 -7.00
C ALA A 209 -3.49 19.43 -8.28
N THR A 210 -3.97 18.93 -9.42
CA THR A 210 -4.00 19.69 -10.68
C THR A 210 -4.91 20.91 -10.57
N THR A 211 -6.09 20.74 -9.97
CA THR A 211 -7.06 21.80 -9.75
C THR A 211 -6.50 22.87 -8.82
N LEU A 212 -5.78 22.45 -7.75
CA LEU A 212 -5.19 23.35 -6.78
C LEU A 212 -3.99 24.12 -7.33
N PHE A 213 -3.03 23.42 -7.96
CA PHE A 213 -1.73 24.00 -8.32
C PHE A 213 -1.64 24.50 -9.75
N SER A 214 -2.44 23.96 -10.68
CA SER A 214 -2.42 24.38 -12.08
C SER A 214 -3.56 25.34 -12.44
N SER A 215 -4.77 25.07 -11.92
CA SER A 215 -5.96 25.88 -12.23
C SER A 215 -6.28 26.93 -11.17
N PHE A 216 -5.63 26.86 -10.00
CA PHE A 216 -5.89 27.73 -8.83
C PHE A 216 -7.37 27.80 -8.41
N ASN A 217 -8.14 26.74 -8.71
CA ASN A 217 -9.55 26.65 -8.34
C ASN A 217 -9.69 25.94 -7.00
N PHE A 218 -9.52 26.71 -5.91
CA PHE A 218 -9.56 26.21 -4.54
C PHE A 218 -10.92 25.60 -4.18
N SER A 219 -12.01 26.18 -4.68
CA SER A 219 -13.36 25.71 -4.39
C SER A 219 -13.61 24.32 -4.98
N LYS A 220 -13.26 24.10 -6.25
CA LYS A 220 -13.37 22.77 -6.89
C LYS A 220 -12.45 21.75 -6.24
N ALA A 221 -11.20 22.13 -5.91
CA ALA A 221 -10.26 21.25 -5.22
C ALA A 221 -10.78 20.82 -3.84
N PHE A 222 -11.38 21.75 -3.10
CA PHE A 222 -12.00 21.49 -1.80
C PHE A 222 -13.20 20.55 -1.92
N ALA A 223 -14.05 20.76 -2.92
CA ALA A 223 -15.20 19.88 -3.20
C ALA A 223 -14.77 18.43 -3.50
N LEU A 224 -13.74 18.25 -4.34
CA LEU A 224 -13.14 16.95 -4.63
C LEU A 224 -12.52 16.31 -3.38
N GLY A 225 -11.86 17.11 -2.52
CA GLY A 225 -11.29 16.66 -1.26
C GLY A 225 -12.36 16.15 -0.28
N ILE A 226 -13.48 16.85 -0.16
CA ILE A 226 -14.63 16.38 0.64
C ILE A 226 -15.16 15.05 0.09
N LEU A 227 -15.35 14.96 -1.22
CA LEU A 227 -15.81 13.72 -1.86
C LEU A 227 -14.85 12.55 -1.57
N GLN A 228 -13.55 12.78 -1.76
CA GLN A 228 -12.52 11.77 -1.47
C GLN A 228 -12.54 11.34 0.01
N PHE A 229 -12.67 12.30 0.92
CA PHE A 229 -12.79 12.01 2.35
C PHE A 229 -14.00 11.13 2.67
N ILE A 230 -15.18 11.45 2.11
CA ILE A 230 -16.40 10.65 2.30
C ILE A 230 -16.21 9.23 1.77
N LEU A 231 -15.62 9.07 0.58
CA LEU A 231 -15.38 7.77 -0.02
C LEU A 231 -14.41 6.92 0.84
N LEU A 232 -13.29 7.51 1.29
CA LEU A 232 -12.32 6.83 2.14
C LEU A 232 -12.88 6.53 3.53
N PHE A 233 -13.63 7.45 4.11
CA PHE A 233 -14.29 7.23 5.40
C PHE A 233 -15.24 6.04 5.32
N SER A 234 -16.03 5.94 4.24
CA SER A 234 -16.92 4.80 4.01
C SER A 234 -16.15 3.48 3.92
N VAL A 235 -15.05 3.44 3.17
CA VAL A 235 -14.19 2.26 3.03
C VAL A 235 -13.60 1.85 4.40
N ASN A 236 -13.08 2.81 5.17
CA ASN A 236 -12.48 2.51 6.48
C ASN A 236 -13.53 2.11 7.53
N TYR A 237 -14.73 2.67 7.48
CA TYR A 237 -15.83 2.26 8.36
C TYR A 237 -16.19 0.78 8.16
N PHE A 238 -16.24 0.29 6.91
CA PHE A 238 -16.41 -1.14 6.64
C PHE A 238 -15.24 -1.99 7.13
N SER A 239 -14.03 -1.45 7.18
CA SER A 239 -12.87 -2.13 7.76
C SER A 239 -13.04 -2.40 9.25
N GLU A 240 -13.53 -1.43 10.01
CA GLU A 240 -13.77 -1.60 11.45
C GLU A 240 -14.87 -2.62 11.75
N LEU A 241 -15.94 -2.64 10.95
CA LEU A 241 -16.99 -3.65 11.08
C LEU A 241 -16.50 -5.08 10.82
N ALA A 242 -15.45 -5.23 10.03
CA ALA A 242 -14.82 -6.52 9.76
C ALA A 242 -13.82 -6.95 10.87
N GLU A 243 -13.49 -6.08 11.83
CA GLU A 243 -12.69 -6.41 13.01
C GLU A 243 -13.49 -7.29 13.97
N THR A 244 -13.39 -8.59 13.81
CA THR A 244 -13.75 -9.53 14.88
C THR A 244 -12.65 -9.53 15.93
N HIS A 245 -13.00 -9.76 17.20
CA HIS A 245 -12.05 -9.86 18.32
C HIS A 245 -10.91 -10.82 17.97
N GLN A 246 -9.74 -10.26 17.62
CA GLN A 246 -8.55 -11.05 17.38
C GLN A 246 -8.01 -11.54 18.73
N LEU A 247 -7.68 -12.83 18.80
CA LEU A 247 -6.93 -13.39 19.91
C LEU A 247 -5.62 -12.58 20.05
N GLN A 248 -5.34 -12.09 21.27
CA GLN A 248 -4.21 -11.19 21.52
C GLN A 248 -2.86 -11.92 21.67
N ASP A 249 -2.88 -13.24 21.86
CA ASP A 249 -1.67 -14.00 22.16
C ASP A 249 -0.94 -14.41 20.86
N GLU A 250 0.36 -14.10 20.82
CA GLU A 250 1.24 -14.64 19.78
C GLU A 250 1.76 -16.02 20.21
N TYR A 251 1.52 -17.03 19.40
CA TYR A 251 2.01 -18.38 19.61
C TYR A 251 3.33 -18.61 18.86
N LYS A 252 4.22 -19.37 19.48
CA LYS A 252 5.40 -19.88 18.75
C LYS A 252 4.93 -21.00 17.82
N LEU A 253 4.73 -20.67 16.57
CA LEU A 253 4.40 -21.68 15.56
C LEU A 253 5.45 -22.79 15.52
N LYS A 254 4.99 -24.02 15.46
CA LYS A 254 5.81 -25.18 15.18
C LYS A 254 6.43 -24.99 13.79
N LYS A 255 7.73 -25.32 13.63
CA LYS A 255 8.37 -25.29 12.31
C LYS A 255 7.64 -26.26 11.38
N GLU A 256 6.79 -25.76 10.51
CA GLU A 256 6.29 -26.56 9.39
C GLU A 256 7.38 -26.65 8.32
N LYS A 257 7.54 -27.83 7.68
CA LYS A 257 8.40 -27.94 6.50
C LYS A 257 7.77 -27.16 5.36
N VAL A 258 8.17 -25.91 5.22
CA VAL A 258 7.72 -25.08 4.09
C VAL A 258 8.41 -25.55 2.82
N SER A 259 7.63 -25.67 1.75
CA SER A 259 8.13 -26.13 0.45
C SER A 259 9.29 -25.25 -0.05
N ILE A 260 10.24 -25.84 -0.73
CA ILE A 260 11.35 -25.11 -1.40
C ILE A 260 10.81 -24.05 -2.37
N TYR A 261 9.65 -24.29 -2.99
CA TYR A 261 9.00 -23.32 -3.89
C TYR A 261 8.60 -22.02 -3.17
N THR A 262 8.13 -22.09 -1.92
CA THR A 262 7.82 -20.89 -1.14
C THR A 262 9.06 -20.07 -0.82
N GLN A 263 10.21 -20.74 -0.58
CA GLN A 263 11.48 -20.05 -0.40
C GLN A 263 11.94 -19.38 -1.71
N ILE A 264 11.88 -20.07 -2.84
CA ILE A 264 12.27 -19.51 -4.15
C ILE A 264 11.41 -18.28 -4.48
N ILE A 265 10.09 -18.38 -4.33
CA ILE A 265 9.18 -17.25 -4.61
C ILE A 265 9.46 -16.08 -3.67
N SER A 266 9.75 -16.34 -2.39
CA SER A 266 10.09 -15.29 -1.44
C SER A 266 11.42 -14.60 -1.79
N VAL A 267 12.40 -15.35 -2.31
CA VAL A 267 13.66 -14.77 -2.80
C VAL A 267 13.43 -13.94 -4.07
N LEU A 268 12.61 -14.42 -5.01
CA LEU A 268 12.25 -13.65 -6.21
C LEU A 268 11.53 -12.36 -5.87
N TYR A 269 10.63 -12.40 -4.88
CA TYR A 269 9.98 -11.21 -4.35
C TYR A 269 11.03 -10.21 -3.79
N LEU A 270 11.98 -10.68 -2.99
CA LEU A 270 13.07 -9.83 -2.49
C LEU A 270 13.90 -9.21 -3.61
N ILE A 271 14.27 -10.01 -4.61
CA ILE A 271 15.02 -9.51 -5.77
C ILE A 271 14.24 -8.38 -6.46
N PHE A 272 12.94 -8.54 -6.64
CA PHE A 272 12.08 -7.49 -7.20
C PHE A 272 12.13 -6.22 -6.33
N GLU A 273 11.86 -6.32 -5.03
CA GLU A 273 11.81 -5.19 -4.10
C GLU A 273 13.15 -4.45 -4.02
N TYR A 274 14.24 -5.20 -3.80
CA TYR A 274 15.55 -4.59 -3.64
C TYR A 274 16.19 -4.12 -4.95
N SER A 275 15.81 -4.70 -6.09
CA SER A 275 16.31 -4.22 -7.39
C SER A 275 15.92 -2.75 -7.64
N ILE A 276 14.69 -2.38 -7.29
CA ILE A 276 14.19 -1.01 -7.44
C ILE A 276 14.96 -0.05 -6.52
N VAL A 277 15.17 -0.45 -5.25
CA VAL A 277 15.93 0.33 -4.27
C VAL A 277 17.39 0.47 -4.72
N LEU A 278 18.03 -0.62 -5.11
CA LEU A 278 19.44 -0.63 -5.53
C LEU A 278 19.67 0.19 -6.80
N ILE A 279 18.79 0.10 -7.79
CA ILE A 279 18.87 0.92 -9.00
C ILE A 279 18.87 2.40 -8.63
N SER A 280 17.96 2.84 -7.75
CA SER A 280 17.95 4.24 -7.33
C SER A 280 19.24 4.66 -6.64
N ILE A 281 19.75 3.83 -5.73
CA ILE A 281 21.00 4.11 -5.03
C ILE A 281 22.18 4.19 -6.00
N ILE A 282 22.32 3.21 -6.90
CA ILE A 282 23.41 3.17 -7.89
C ILE A 282 23.33 4.42 -8.78
N PHE A 283 22.15 4.77 -9.29
CA PHE A 283 22.00 5.92 -10.18
C PHE A 283 22.13 7.28 -9.47
N ALA A 284 21.99 7.34 -8.15
CA ALA A 284 22.34 8.54 -7.39
C ALA A 284 23.85 8.89 -7.50
N PHE A 285 24.69 7.90 -7.75
CA PHE A 285 26.15 8.06 -7.93
C PHE A 285 26.61 8.09 -9.38
N VAL A 286 25.70 8.09 -10.36
CA VAL A 286 26.05 8.12 -11.79
C VAL A 286 25.83 9.53 -12.34
N ASP A 287 26.87 10.10 -12.93
CA ASP A 287 26.77 11.35 -13.67
C ASP A 287 26.05 11.13 -14.99
N LYS A 288 24.91 11.78 -15.17
CA LYS A 288 24.06 11.62 -16.36
C LYS A 288 24.74 12.04 -17.65
N SER A 289 25.72 12.96 -17.61
CA SER A 289 26.43 13.46 -18.77
C SER A 289 27.54 12.53 -19.26
N THR A 290 28.20 11.84 -18.34
CA THR A 290 29.37 10.99 -18.64
C THR A 290 29.08 9.51 -18.48
N GLY A 291 27.98 9.13 -17.84
CA GLY A 291 27.66 7.74 -17.49
C GLY A 291 28.63 7.12 -16.46
N LYS A 292 29.54 7.93 -15.89
CA LYS A 292 30.56 7.47 -14.94
C LYS A 292 30.15 7.71 -13.51
N PHE A 293 30.74 6.92 -12.61
CA PHE A 293 30.60 7.12 -11.16
C PHE A 293 31.15 8.49 -10.76
N ALA A 294 30.36 9.29 -10.05
CA ALA A 294 30.72 10.63 -9.63
C ALA A 294 30.16 10.99 -8.25
N LEU A 295 31.05 11.35 -7.34
CA LEU A 295 30.71 11.85 -6.00
C LEU A 295 30.50 13.39 -5.96
N LYS A 296 30.71 14.09 -7.09
CA LYS A 296 30.70 15.55 -7.13
C LYS A 296 29.43 16.22 -6.60
N TYR A 297 28.29 15.54 -6.67
CA TYR A 297 27.02 16.06 -6.19
C TYR A 297 26.90 15.99 -4.66
N PHE A 298 27.62 15.05 -4.02
CA PHE A 298 27.64 14.90 -2.57
C PHE A 298 28.71 15.78 -1.90
N LEU A 299 29.74 16.16 -2.65
CA LEU A 299 30.83 17.02 -2.14
C LEU A 299 30.49 18.52 -2.21
N LYS A 300 29.35 18.90 -2.83
CA LYS A 300 28.91 20.30 -2.95
C LYS A 300 27.79 20.65 -1.95
N LEU A 301 27.33 19.71 -1.13
CA LEU A 301 26.43 19.91 0.00
C LEU A 301 27.23 20.19 1.28
#